data_e5ac9b2dc67ddf053156e767a05794c2
#
_entry.id   e5ac9b2dc67ddf053156e767a05794c2
#
_cell.length_a   1.000
_cell.length_b   1.000
_cell.length_c   1.000
_cell.angle_alpha   90.00
_cell.angle_beta   90.00
_cell.angle_gamma   90.00
#
_symmetry.space_group_name_H-M   'P 1'
#
loop_
_entity.id
_entity.type
_entity.pdbx_description
1 polymer ?
#
loop_
_entity_poly.entity_id
_entity_poly.type
_entity_poly.pdbx_seq_one_letter_code
_entity_poly.pdbx_strand_id
1 'polypeptide(L)'
;LSEPRVNAAGPSQGVRAPSGGSDPHAVGKRGGHIRVLIVKLSSLGDVVHAMPAVQDLRAELPGVHIDWVVERAFAPLVTRCEGVGQVIPCELRRWRKHPFASQTRTEWRAFKAALQAQAYDAVIDLQGLTKSALVAWLARTSTDGRRFAMANQTEGSGYEAPTRWVADEAIALEPHVHAVQRSRLLCAAVFGYSVTGPARFGLVPGLLAAHVPVQPGHSGYGGNGFAARKPRVALVHGTSRADKQWPLSSWVELGQRLNHSGFSVALAHGTPAEKATSEAIAAELDDAWVWPSMGLDALTDTMAHCAGVIGVDSGLSHIAVALGLPHVQIYNFDTAWRTGPLATDPAADKAVQQVSVFATPQPSPQAVWQAWESLDTPVLCR
;
A
#
# COMPACT_ATOMS: atom_id res chain seq x y z
N LEU A 1 -8.41 18.08 27.27
CA LEU A 1 -7.22 17.45 26.61
C LEU A 1 -7.39 15.95 26.80
N SER A 2 -7.89 15.25 25.78
CA SER A 2 -8.01 13.79 25.77
C SER A 2 -6.62 13.17 25.59
N GLU A 3 -6.29 12.18 26.40
CA GLU A 3 -5.04 11.43 26.30
C GLU A 3 -4.89 10.80 24.90
N PRO A 4 -3.68 10.76 24.32
CA PRO A 4 -3.44 10.12 23.03
C PRO A 4 -3.70 8.62 23.16
N ARG A 5 -4.53 8.08 22.26
CA ARG A 5 -4.76 6.63 22.16
C ARG A 5 -3.69 6.01 21.26
N VAL A 6 -2.89 5.13 21.84
CA VAL A 6 -2.03 4.22 21.10
C VAL A 6 -2.83 2.95 20.87
N ASN A 7 -3.26 2.69 19.65
CA ASN A 7 -3.94 1.45 19.30
C ASN A 7 -2.88 0.45 18.81
N ALA A 8 -2.52 -0.49 19.68
CA ALA A 8 -2.01 -1.76 19.21
C ALA A 8 -3.19 -2.48 18.52
N ALA A 9 -2.96 -3.02 17.34
CA ALA A 9 -3.99 -3.66 16.53
C ALA A 9 -4.66 -4.79 17.33
N GLY A 10 -5.97 -4.66 17.58
CA GLY A 10 -6.76 -5.69 18.22
C GLY A 10 -6.89 -6.96 17.36
N PRO A 11 -7.19 -8.13 17.96
CA PRO A 11 -7.32 -9.38 17.22
C PRO A 11 -8.39 -9.25 16.14
N SER A 12 -8.04 -9.61 14.91
CA SER A 12 -8.96 -9.70 13.79
C SER A 12 -10.04 -10.73 14.12
N GLN A 13 -11.26 -10.28 14.44
CA GLN A 13 -12.41 -11.18 14.53
C GLN A 13 -12.62 -11.77 13.13
N GLY A 14 -12.56 -13.09 13.02
CA GLY A 14 -12.87 -13.83 11.81
C GLY A 14 -14.30 -13.50 11.35
N VAL A 15 -14.43 -12.65 10.37
CA VAL A 15 -15.71 -12.33 9.75
C VAL A 15 -16.11 -13.53 8.90
N ARG A 16 -17.15 -14.23 9.32
CA ARG A 16 -17.78 -15.29 8.54
C ARG A 16 -18.37 -14.67 7.27
N ALA A 17 -18.12 -15.29 6.12
CA ALA A 17 -18.80 -14.93 4.88
C ALA A 17 -20.34 -14.95 5.12
N PRO A 18 -21.12 -14.02 4.53
CA PRO A 18 -22.56 -14.01 4.68
C PRO A 18 -23.14 -15.34 4.19
N SER A 19 -23.91 -16.01 5.07
CA SER A 19 -24.62 -17.24 4.77
C SER A 19 -25.83 -16.95 3.88
N GLY A 20 -25.61 -16.66 2.60
CA GLY A 20 -26.64 -16.64 1.57
C GLY A 20 -26.55 -17.92 0.78
N GLY A 21 -27.53 -18.79 0.93
CA GLY A 21 -27.57 -20.13 0.32
C GLY A 21 -27.58 -20.10 -1.20
N SER A 22 -26.46 -20.43 -1.77
CA SER A 22 -26.26 -21.09 -3.06
C SER A 22 -24.83 -21.62 -3.02
N ASP A 23 -24.60 -22.80 -3.59
CA ASP A 23 -23.30 -23.45 -3.70
C ASP A 23 -22.21 -22.43 -4.01
N PRO A 24 -21.05 -22.41 -3.28
CA PRO A 24 -19.97 -21.51 -3.59
C PRO A 24 -19.60 -21.70 -5.06
N HIS A 25 -19.71 -20.64 -5.81
CA HIS A 25 -19.65 -20.64 -7.26
C HIS A 25 -18.35 -21.29 -7.72
N ALA A 26 -18.46 -22.40 -8.43
CA ALA A 26 -17.36 -23.17 -8.96
C ALA A 26 -16.69 -22.44 -10.13
N VAL A 27 -16.02 -21.31 -9.86
CA VAL A 27 -15.03 -20.77 -10.77
C VAL A 27 -13.88 -21.78 -10.79
N GLY A 28 -13.77 -22.60 -11.82
CA GLY A 28 -12.56 -23.37 -12.09
C GLY A 28 -12.48 -24.81 -11.58
N LYS A 29 -13.56 -25.61 -11.60
CA LYS A 29 -13.45 -27.08 -11.40
C LYS A 29 -13.14 -27.87 -12.69
N ARG A 30 -12.40 -27.31 -13.62
CA ARG A 30 -11.82 -28.10 -14.72
C ARG A 30 -10.34 -28.01 -14.60
N GLY A 31 -9.61 -29.12 -14.52
CA GLY A 31 -8.18 -29.37 -14.32
C GLY A 31 -7.15 -28.47 -15.03
N GLY A 32 -7.40 -27.17 -15.11
CA GLY A 32 -6.56 -26.12 -15.66
C GLY A 32 -6.24 -25.05 -14.62
N HIS A 33 -5.18 -24.29 -14.88
CA HIS A 33 -4.78 -23.16 -14.05
C HIS A 33 -5.83 -22.04 -14.17
N ILE A 34 -6.36 -21.57 -13.02
CA ILE A 34 -7.31 -20.45 -12.94
C ILE A 34 -6.57 -19.16 -13.29
N ARG A 35 -7.16 -18.33 -14.17
CA ARG A 35 -6.66 -16.98 -14.49
C ARG A 35 -7.54 -15.92 -13.88
N VAL A 36 -6.96 -15.07 -13.05
CA VAL A 36 -7.63 -13.97 -12.35
C VAL A 36 -7.09 -12.64 -12.84
N LEU A 37 -7.96 -11.70 -13.16
CA LEU A 37 -7.61 -10.31 -13.39
C LEU A 37 -8.07 -9.47 -12.20
N ILE A 38 -7.13 -8.83 -11.52
CA ILE A 38 -7.42 -7.82 -10.52
C ILE A 38 -7.48 -6.44 -11.19
N VAL A 39 -8.56 -5.71 -10.95
CA VAL A 39 -8.72 -4.33 -11.38
C VAL A 39 -8.68 -3.42 -10.15
N LYS A 40 -7.50 -2.87 -9.86
CA LYS A 40 -7.28 -1.88 -8.78
C LYS A 40 -6.33 -0.81 -9.29
N LEU A 41 -6.89 0.32 -9.71
CA LEU A 41 -6.19 1.32 -10.51
C LEU A 41 -5.42 2.34 -9.65
N SER A 42 -5.99 2.77 -8.54
CA SER A 42 -5.51 3.86 -7.67
C SER A 42 -6.34 3.90 -6.36
N SER A 43 -5.99 4.63 -5.29
CA SER A 43 -4.76 5.41 -5.11
C SER A 43 -3.58 4.51 -4.69
N LEU A 44 -2.39 5.11 -4.42
CA LEU A 44 -1.22 4.34 -4.00
C LEU A 44 -1.52 3.45 -2.77
N GLY A 45 -2.09 4.04 -1.72
CA GLY A 45 -2.48 3.29 -0.51
C GLY A 45 -3.48 2.18 -0.80
N ASP A 46 -4.49 2.44 -1.65
CA ASP A 46 -5.47 1.43 -2.04
C ASP A 46 -4.87 0.27 -2.84
N VAL A 47 -3.85 0.55 -3.66
CA VAL A 47 -3.10 -0.48 -4.38
C VAL A 47 -2.34 -1.38 -3.40
N VAL A 48 -1.64 -0.78 -2.42
CA VAL A 48 -0.96 -1.52 -1.35
C VAL A 48 -1.94 -2.37 -0.54
N HIS A 49 -3.08 -1.79 -0.14
CA HIS A 49 -4.11 -2.50 0.64
C HIS A 49 -4.76 -3.68 -0.12
N ALA A 50 -4.63 -3.73 -1.43
CA ALA A 50 -5.13 -4.87 -2.22
C ALA A 50 -4.12 -6.02 -2.36
N MET A 51 -2.84 -5.81 -2.08
CA MET A 51 -1.80 -6.83 -2.22
C MET A 51 -2.06 -8.10 -1.38
N PRO A 52 -2.57 -8.02 -0.13
CA PRO A 52 -2.86 -9.22 0.65
C PRO A 52 -3.89 -10.15 0.01
N ALA A 53 -4.82 -9.62 -0.78
CA ALA A 53 -5.76 -10.47 -1.52
C ALA A 53 -5.06 -11.36 -2.57
N VAL A 54 -3.95 -10.90 -3.16
CA VAL A 54 -3.11 -11.71 -4.04
C VAL A 54 -2.49 -12.88 -3.30
N GLN A 55 -1.99 -12.64 -2.08
CA GLN A 55 -1.36 -13.68 -1.27
C GLN A 55 -2.38 -14.72 -0.81
N ASP A 56 -3.60 -14.30 -0.45
CA ASP A 56 -4.69 -15.22 -0.12
C ASP A 56 -5.06 -16.07 -1.33
N LEU A 57 -5.26 -15.47 -2.50
CA LEU A 57 -5.58 -16.21 -3.74
C LEU A 57 -4.51 -17.25 -4.07
N ARG A 58 -3.23 -16.93 -3.88
CA ARG A 58 -2.13 -17.88 -4.11
C ARG A 58 -2.12 -19.04 -3.12
N ALA A 59 -2.48 -18.76 -1.86
CA ALA A 59 -2.54 -19.80 -0.82
C ALA A 59 -3.74 -20.73 -1.03
N GLU A 60 -4.88 -20.18 -1.43
CA GLU A 60 -6.15 -20.91 -1.52
C GLU A 60 -6.38 -21.57 -2.89
N LEU A 61 -5.71 -21.07 -3.94
CA LEU A 61 -5.86 -21.56 -5.32
C LEU A 61 -4.49 -21.95 -5.90
N PRO A 62 -3.98 -23.16 -5.62
CA PRO A 62 -2.71 -23.60 -6.14
C PRO A 62 -2.63 -23.52 -7.67
N GLY A 63 -1.59 -22.87 -8.18
CA GLY A 63 -1.40 -22.68 -9.62
C GLY A 63 -2.20 -21.54 -10.24
N VAL A 64 -2.84 -20.67 -9.44
CA VAL A 64 -3.54 -19.49 -9.96
C VAL A 64 -2.58 -18.53 -10.68
N HIS A 65 -2.99 -18.02 -11.83
CA HIS A 65 -2.33 -16.94 -12.54
C HIS A 65 -3.06 -15.63 -12.29
N ILE A 66 -2.38 -14.64 -11.74
CA ILE A 66 -2.97 -13.36 -11.36
C ILE A 66 -2.33 -12.25 -12.17
N ASP A 67 -3.13 -11.55 -12.98
CA ASP A 67 -2.74 -10.34 -13.67
C ASP A 67 -3.42 -9.13 -12.99
N TRP A 68 -2.80 -7.95 -13.10
CA TRP A 68 -3.28 -6.76 -12.39
C TRP A 68 -3.28 -5.53 -13.29
N VAL A 69 -4.43 -4.88 -13.44
CA VAL A 69 -4.54 -3.57 -14.10
C VAL A 69 -4.40 -2.46 -13.08
N VAL A 70 -3.48 -1.53 -13.34
CA VAL A 70 -3.14 -0.43 -12.43
C VAL A 70 -2.75 0.83 -13.22
N GLU A 71 -2.94 2.03 -12.64
CA GLU A 71 -2.40 3.27 -13.23
C GLU A 71 -0.86 3.17 -13.35
N ARG A 72 -0.30 3.63 -14.47
CA ARG A 72 1.12 3.51 -14.82
C ARG A 72 2.07 3.94 -13.69
N ALA A 73 1.72 5.00 -12.96
CA ALA A 73 2.52 5.50 -11.86
C ALA A 73 2.75 4.47 -10.74
N PHE A 74 1.85 3.51 -10.57
CA PHE A 74 1.92 2.48 -9.52
C PHE A 74 2.37 1.12 -10.05
N ALA A 75 2.50 0.96 -11.37
CA ALA A 75 2.92 -0.30 -11.98
C ALA A 75 4.27 -0.80 -11.42
N PRO A 76 5.31 0.05 -11.21
CA PRO A 76 6.57 -0.40 -10.64
C PRO A 76 6.45 -1.03 -9.25
N LEU A 77 5.47 -0.58 -8.44
CA LEU A 77 5.21 -1.17 -7.13
C LEU A 77 4.51 -2.52 -7.26
N VAL A 78 3.50 -2.62 -8.14
CA VAL A 78 2.74 -3.86 -8.32
C VAL A 78 3.60 -4.97 -8.92
N THR A 79 4.61 -4.65 -9.74
CA THR A 79 5.59 -5.65 -10.22
C THR A 79 6.43 -6.26 -9.11
N ARG A 80 6.47 -5.64 -7.92
CA ARG A 80 7.15 -6.13 -6.72
C ARG A 80 6.22 -6.96 -5.83
N CYS A 81 4.92 -7.05 -6.16
CA CYS A 81 3.98 -7.90 -5.43
C CYS A 81 4.15 -9.35 -5.89
N GLU A 82 4.61 -10.19 -4.99
CA GLU A 82 4.82 -11.61 -5.24
C GLU A 82 3.52 -12.29 -5.69
N GLY A 83 3.60 -13.04 -6.79
CA GLY A 83 2.45 -13.77 -7.34
C GLY A 83 1.65 -13.01 -8.39
N VAL A 84 1.94 -11.74 -8.65
CA VAL A 84 1.42 -11.04 -9.83
C VAL A 84 2.24 -11.49 -11.05
N GLY A 85 1.56 -12.08 -12.05
CA GLY A 85 2.19 -12.56 -13.28
C GLY A 85 2.43 -11.43 -14.26
N GLN A 86 1.35 -10.72 -14.65
CA GLN A 86 1.45 -9.58 -15.57
C GLN A 86 0.83 -8.33 -14.94
N VAL A 87 1.57 -7.23 -14.98
CA VAL A 87 1.05 -5.90 -14.68
C VAL A 87 0.67 -5.21 -15.98
N ILE A 88 -0.59 -4.75 -16.07
CA ILE A 88 -1.14 -4.07 -17.25
C ILE A 88 -1.33 -2.59 -16.91
N PRO A 89 -0.39 -1.71 -17.27
CA PRO A 89 -0.46 -0.31 -16.91
C PRO A 89 -1.49 0.45 -17.76
N CYS A 90 -2.28 1.31 -17.13
CA CYS A 90 -3.20 2.23 -17.81
C CYS A 90 -2.93 3.68 -17.39
N GLU A 91 -3.48 4.64 -18.15
CA GLU A 91 -3.41 6.08 -17.84
C GLU A 91 -4.76 6.76 -18.11
N LEU A 92 -5.83 6.17 -17.56
CA LEU A 92 -7.20 6.61 -17.83
C LEU A 92 -7.44 8.09 -17.54
N ARG A 93 -6.80 8.64 -16.50
CA ARG A 93 -6.91 10.07 -16.16
C ARG A 93 -6.34 10.98 -17.25
N ARG A 94 -5.17 10.60 -17.81
CA ARG A 94 -4.52 11.37 -18.87
C ARG A 94 -5.27 11.20 -20.19
N TRP A 95 -5.62 9.98 -20.56
CA TRP A 95 -6.34 9.70 -21.80
C TRP A 95 -7.69 10.41 -21.89
N ARG A 96 -8.41 10.51 -20.76
CA ARG A 96 -9.65 11.28 -20.70
C ARG A 96 -9.46 12.77 -20.95
N LYS A 97 -8.32 13.34 -20.54
CA LYS A 97 -8.03 14.77 -20.76
C LYS A 97 -7.69 15.07 -22.23
N HIS A 98 -7.09 14.10 -22.94
CA HIS A 98 -6.62 14.27 -24.30
C HIS A 98 -7.07 13.09 -25.22
N PRO A 99 -8.40 12.87 -25.37
CA PRO A 99 -8.91 11.62 -26.00
C PRO A 99 -8.58 11.53 -27.50
N PHE A 100 -8.41 12.67 -28.16
CA PHE A 100 -8.12 12.72 -29.61
C PHE A 100 -6.63 12.80 -29.96
N ALA A 101 -5.74 12.89 -28.98
CA ALA A 101 -4.31 12.88 -29.24
C ALA A 101 -3.88 11.55 -29.88
N SER A 102 -3.00 11.61 -30.88
CA SER A 102 -2.48 10.40 -31.55
C SER A 102 -1.81 9.43 -30.58
N GLN A 103 -1.04 9.96 -29.63
CA GLN A 103 -0.41 9.22 -28.57
C GLN A 103 -1.44 8.48 -27.70
N THR A 104 -2.52 9.15 -27.28
CA THR A 104 -3.61 8.52 -26.49
C THR A 104 -4.22 7.36 -27.25
N ARG A 105 -4.49 7.52 -28.55
CA ARG A 105 -5.06 6.45 -29.38
C ARG A 105 -4.13 5.25 -29.52
N THR A 106 -2.84 5.49 -29.66
CA THR A 106 -1.83 4.42 -29.75
C THR A 106 -1.72 3.67 -28.42
N GLU A 107 -1.59 4.38 -27.31
CA GLU A 107 -1.51 3.79 -25.97
C GLU A 107 -2.79 3.06 -25.57
N TRP A 108 -3.95 3.61 -25.90
CA TRP A 108 -5.23 2.95 -25.69
C TRP A 108 -5.35 1.62 -26.42
N ARG A 109 -4.91 1.58 -27.70
CA ARG A 109 -4.89 0.34 -28.48
C ARG A 109 -3.96 -0.70 -27.87
N ALA A 110 -2.76 -0.28 -27.46
CA ALA A 110 -1.77 -1.14 -26.82
C ALA A 110 -2.31 -1.68 -25.47
N PHE A 111 -2.90 -0.81 -24.64
CA PHE A 111 -3.55 -1.20 -23.39
C PHE A 111 -4.68 -2.22 -23.63
N LYS A 112 -5.59 -1.95 -24.59
CA LYS A 112 -6.70 -2.86 -24.90
C LYS A 112 -6.17 -4.19 -25.42
N ALA A 113 -5.16 -4.20 -26.25
CA ALA A 113 -4.54 -5.42 -26.76
C ALA A 113 -3.93 -6.26 -25.61
N ALA A 114 -3.18 -5.62 -24.69
CA ALA A 114 -2.63 -6.29 -23.51
C ALA A 114 -3.71 -6.85 -22.59
N LEU A 115 -4.78 -6.07 -22.32
CA LEU A 115 -5.90 -6.47 -21.50
C LEU A 115 -6.68 -7.67 -22.06
N GLN A 116 -6.75 -7.77 -23.38
CA GLN A 116 -7.48 -8.83 -24.11
C GLN A 116 -6.59 -9.97 -24.60
N ALA A 117 -5.29 -9.92 -24.32
CA ALA A 117 -4.35 -10.96 -24.73
C ALA A 117 -4.66 -12.32 -24.09
N GLN A 118 -5.15 -12.30 -22.86
CA GLN A 118 -5.58 -13.48 -22.13
C GLN A 118 -7.11 -13.48 -21.92
N ALA A 119 -7.69 -14.66 -21.72
CA ALA A 119 -9.06 -14.82 -21.25
C ALA A 119 -9.01 -15.18 -19.76
N TYR A 120 -9.84 -14.51 -18.94
CA TYR A 120 -9.86 -14.65 -17.50
C TYR A 120 -11.07 -15.42 -17.02
N ASP A 121 -10.87 -16.30 -16.05
CA ASP A 121 -11.96 -17.04 -15.39
C ASP A 121 -12.66 -16.15 -14.35
N ALA A 122 -11.93 -15.24 -13.75
CA ALA A 122 -12.48 -14.20 -12.87
C ALA A 122 -11.85 -12.83 -13.16
N VAL A 123 -12.68 -11.82 -13.36
CA VAL A 123 -12.28 -10.42 -13.41
C VAL A 123 -12.85 -9.75 -12.16
N ILE A 124 -12.00 -9.28 -11.24
CA ILE A 124 -12.41 -8.78 -9.94
C ILE A 124 -12.13 -7.27 -9.84
N ASP A 125 -13.19 -6.46 -9.83
CA ASP A 125 -13.09 -5.02 -9.62
C ASP A 125 -12.98 -4.70 -8.12
N LEU A 126 -11.75 -4.52 -7.63
CA LEU A 126 -11.44 -4.10 -6.26
C LEU A 126 -11.49 -2.58 -6.08
N GLN A 127 -11.76 -1.81 -7.14
CA GLN A 127 -11.79 -0.34 -7.10
C GLN A 127 -13.17 0.22 -6.80
N GLY A 128 -14.21 -0.28 -7.46
CA GLY A 128 -15.59 0.14 -7.27
C GLY A 128 -15.97 1.47 -7.93
N LEU A 129 -15.32 1.87 -9.02
CA LEU A 129 -15.56 3.14 -9.72
C LEU A 129 -15.88 2.90 -11.20
N THR A 130 -16.58 3.84 -11.84
CA THR A 130 -16.94 3.77 -13.28
C THR A 130 -15.73 3.51 -14.18
N LYS A 131 -14.58 4.10 -13.86
CA LYS A 131 -13.34 3.87 -14.62
C LYS A 131 -12.83 2.43 -14.53
N SER A 132 -12.96 1.79 -13.36
CA SER A 132 -12.58 0.40 -13.17
C SER A 132 -13.63 -0.55 -13.75
N ALA A 133 -14.89 -0.20 -13.67
CA ALA A 133 -15.98 -0.92 -14.36
C ALA A 133 -15.75 -0.99 -15.88
N LEU A 134 -15.33 0.13 -16.50
CA LEU A 134 -14.96 0.15 -17.91
C LEU A 134 -13.82 -0.84 -18.21
N VAL A 135 -12.80 -0.88 -17.38
CA VAL A 135 -11.67 -1.83 -17.53
C VAL A 135 -12.16 -3.28 -17.40
N ALA A 136 -12.95 -3.55 -16.38
CA ALA A 136 -13.53 -4.89 -16.16
C ALA A 136 -14.42 -5.32 -17.33
N TRP A 137 -15.21 -4.40 -17.89
CA TRP A 137 -16.03 -4.67 -19.06
C TRP A 137 -15.22 -4.98 -20.32
N LEU A 138 -14.10 -4.27 -20.52
CA LEU A 138 -13.23 -4.46 -21.68
C LEU A 138 -12.38 -5.74 -21.60
N ALA A 139 -12.17 -6.28 -20.40
CA ALA A 139 -11.41 -7.51 -20.21
C ALA A 139 -12.13 -8.70 -20.86
N ARG A 140 -11.34 -9.59 -21.45
CA ARG A 140 -11.88 -10.81 -22.07
C ARG A 140 -12.04 -11.90 -21.00
N THR A 141 -13.24 -12.41 -20.81
CA THR A 141 -13.51 -13.59 -19.99
C THR A 141 -13.39 -14.90 -20.79
N SER A 142 -13.05 -15.99 -20.12
CA SER A 142 -13.20 -17.35 -20.66
C SER A 142 -14.70 -17.68 -20.84
N THR A 143 -15.01 -18.82 -21.44
CA THR A 143 -16.41 -19.22 -21.73
C THR A 143 -17.28 -19.20 -20.49
N ASP A 144 -16.75 -19.69 -19.36
CA ASP A 144 -17.44 -19.74 -18.07
C ASP A 144 -16.95 -18.63 -17.11
N GLY A 145 -16.12 -17.71 -17.64
CA GLY A 145 -15.50 -16.64 -16.85
C GLY A 145 -16.49 -15.53 -16.51
N ARG A 146 -16.37 -14.97 -15.30
CA ARG A 146 -17.30 -13.99 -14.74
C ARG A 146 -16.57 -12.74 -14.22
N ARG A 147 -17.33 -11.65 -14.17
CA ARG A 147 -16.91 -10.36 -13.60
C ARG A 147 -17.53 -10.17 -12.23
N PHE A 148 -16.72 -9.78 -11.27
CA PHE A 148 -17.13 -9.57 -9.88
C PHE A 148 -16.81 -8.14 -9.44
N ALA A 149 -17.69 -7.55 -8.62
CA ALA A 149 -17.50 -6.22 -8.05
C ALA A 149 -18.17 -6.11 -6.68
N MET A 150 -17.91 -5.02 -5.97
CA MET A 150 -18.65 -4.68 -4.76
C MET A 150 -20.09 -4.29 -5.12
N ALA A 151 -21.06 -4.74 -4.32
CA ALA A 151 -22.47 -4.39 -4.45
C ALA A 151 -22.81 -3.06 -3.74
N ASN A 152 -22.00 -2.65 -2.77
CA ASN A 152 -22.24 -1.49 -1.92
C ASN A 152 -20.97 -0.72 -1.62
N GLN A 153 -21.15 0.51 -1.15
CA GLN A 153 -20.08 1.32 -0.59
C GLN A 153 -19.66 0.78 0.79
N THR A 154 -18.37 0.84 1.06
CA THR A 154 -17.82 0.70 2.43
C THR A 154 -17.29 2.04 2.93
N GLU A 155 -17.22 2.23 4.23
CA GLU A 155 -16.81 3.49 4.83
C GLU A 155 -15.44 3.96 4.32
N GLY A 156 -15.38 5.22 3.89
CA GLY A 156 -14.18 5.86 3.36
C GLY A 156 -13.69 5.31 2.02
N SER A 157 -14.46 4.46 1.32
CA SER A 157 -14.17 4.08 -0.06
C SER A 157 -15.02 4.85 -1.06
N GLY A 158 -14.47 5.04 -2.26
CA GLY A 158 -15.28 5.43 -3.40
C GLY A 158 -16.13 4.25 -3.88
N TYR A 159 -17.37 4.53 -4.28
CA TYR A 159 -18.26 3.56 -4.93
C TYR A 159 -19.16 4.27 -5.95
N GLU A 160 -19.26 3.68 -7.13
CA GLU A 160 -20.11 4.19 -8.21
C GLU A 160 -20.94 3.03 -8.79
N ALA A 161 -22.26 3.25 -8.92
CA ALA A 161 -23.21 2.23 -9.35
C ALA A 161 -22.88 1.48 -10.65
N PRO A 162 -22.22 2.09 -11.67
CA PRO A 162 -21.86 1.36 -12.89
C PRO A 162 -21.00 0.11 -12.67
N THR A 163 -20.24 0.03 -11.59
CA THR A 163 -19.48 -1.19 -11.23
C THR A 163 -20.40 -2.41 -11.11
N ARG A 164 -21.54 -2.24 -10.43
CA ARG A 164 -22.52 -3.30 -10.22
C ARG A 164 -23.24 -3.71 -11.51
N TRP A 165 -23.39 -2.78 -12.46
CA TRP A 165 -24.07 -3.07 -13.72
C TRP A 165 -23.19 -3.84 -14.71
N VAL A 166 -21.89 -3.69 -14.58
CA VAL A 166 -20.89 -4.42 -15.40
C VAL A 166 -20.60 -5.81 -14.83
N ALA A 167 -20.70 -5.96 -13.53
CA ALA A 167 -20.43 -7.23 -12.86
C ALA A 167 -21.52 -8.25 -13.19
N ASP A 168 -21.11 -9.49 -13.49
CA ASP A 168 -21.99 -10.64 -13.59
C ASP A 168 -22.51 -11.04 -12.19
N GLU A 169 -21.72 -10.72 -11.18
CA GLU A 169 -22.07 -10.88 -9.77
C GLU A 169 -21.51 -9.74 -8.92
N ALA A 170 -22.36 -9.12 -8.10
CA ALA A 170 -21.99 -8.08 -7.18
C ALA A 170 -22.11 -8.58 -5.73
N ILE A 171 -21.03 -8.42 -4.96
CA ILE A 171 -20.87 -8.98 -3.62
C ILE A 171 -21.02 -7.85 -2.59
N ALA A 172 -21.94 -8.02 -1.66
CA ALA A 172 -22.12 -7.09 -0.56
C ALA A 172 -21.06 -7.34 0.53
N LEU A 173 -20.45 -6.26 1.01
CA LEU A 173 -19.49 -6.28 2.10
C LEU A 173 -20.02 -5.46 3.27
N GLU A 174 -19.56 -5.77 4.49
CA GLU A 174 -19.86 -4.96 5.66
C GLU A 174 -19.35 -3.52 5.45
N PRO A 175 -20.18 -2.50 5.71
CA PRO A 175 -19.79 -1.11 5.51
C PRO A 175 -18.57 -0.71 6.33
N HIS A 176 -18.50 -1.13 7.59
CA HIS A 176 -17.41 -0.84 8.52
C HIS A 176 -16.32 -1.92 8.42
N VAL A 177 -15.50 -1.84 7.37
CA VAL A 177 -14.46 -2.83 7.08
C VAL A 177 -13.12 -2.14 6.80
N HIS A 178 -12.04 -2.70 7.34
CA HIS A 178 -10.68 -2.24 7.05
C HIS A 178 -10.35 -2.36 5.56
N ALA A 179 -9.62 -1.40 4.98
CA ALA A 179 -9.33 -1.33 3.56
C ALA A 179 -8.60 -2.59 3.02
N VAL A 180 -7.71 -3.18 3.81
CA VAL A 180 -7.06 -4.46 3.49
C VAL A 180 -8.08 -5.60 3.49
N GLN A 181 -8.89 -5.70 4.54
CA GLN A 181 -9.87 -6.77 4.68
C GLN A 181 -10.94 -6.71 3.58
N ARG A 182 -11.34 -5.52 3.16
CA ARG A 182 -12.27 -5.32 2.04
C ARG A 182 -11.85 -6.07 0.79
N SER A 183 -10.59 -5.94 0.38
CA SER A 183 -10.07 -6.62 -0.81
C SER A 183 -9.95 -8.13 -0.61
N ARG A 184 -9.52 -8.57 0.57
CA ARG A 184 -9.42 -9.99 0.93
C ARG A 184 -10.80 -10.66 0.94
N LEU A 185 -11.79 -10.04 1.59
CA LEU A 185 -13.15 -10.57 1.71
C LEU A 185 -13.87 -10.63 0.36
N LEU A 186 -13.67 -9.64 -0.52
CA LEU A 186 -14.24 -9.69 -1.86
C LEU A 186 -13.68 -10.89 -2.65
N CYS A 187 -12.38 -11.10 -2.64
CA CYS A 187 -11.76 -12.25 -3.30
C CYS A 187 -12.19 -13.59 -2.66
N ALA A 188 -12.29 -13.62 -1.34
CA ALA A 188 -12.75 -14.79 -0.60
C ALA A 188 -14.18 -15.19 -0.99
N ALA A 189 -15.07 -14.22 -1.10
CA ALA A 189 -16.46 -14.46 -1.52
C ALA A 189 -16.55 -14.97 -2.97
N VAL A 190 -15.68 -14.49 -3.88
CA VAL A 190 -15.63 -14.96 -5.28
C VAL A 190 -15.29 -16.44 -5.37
N PHE A 191 -14.35 -16.92 -4.56
CA PHE A 191 -13.81 -18.28 -4.65
C PHE A 191 -14.27 -19.22 -3.53
N GLY A 192 -15.07 -18.73 -2.58
CA GLY A 192 -15.65 -19.55 -1.51
C GLY A 192 -14.69 -19.97 -0.41
N TYR A 193 -13.58 -19.25 -0.22
CA TYR A 193 -12.68 -19.50 0.91
C TYR A 193 -12.94 -18.54 2.08
N SER A 194 -12.39 -18.84 3.25
CA SER A 194 -12.47 -17.97 4.42
C SER A 194 -11.14 -17.23 4.62
N VAL A 195 -11.23 -15.92 4.87
CA VAL A 195 -10.04 -15.12 5.21
C VAL A 195 -9.57 -15.49 6.61
N THR A 196 -8.42 -16.13 6.71
CA THR A 196 -7.80 -16.55 7.96
C THR A 196 -6.40 -15.96 8.11
N GLY A 197 -5.96 -15.76 9.35
CA GLY A 197 -4.63 -15.26 9.65
C GLY A 197 -4.36 -13.81 9.26
N PRO A 198 -3.14 -13.33 9.56
CA PRO A 198 -2.71 -11.96 9.32
C PRO A 198 -2.59 -11.63 7.83
N ALA A 199 -2.67 -10.34 7.49
CA ALA A 199 -2.49 -9.86 6.13
C ALA A 199 -1.00 -9.92 5.74
N ARG A 200 -0.67 -10.70 4.72
CA ARG A 200 0.66 -10.75 4.10
C ARG A 200 0.63 -9.94 2.80
N PHE A 201 1.53 -8.99 2.63
CA PHE A 201 1.52 -8.11 1.46
C PHE A 201 2.27 -8.68 0.27
N GLY A 202 3.26 -9.53 0.48
CA GLY A 202 4.09 -10.09 -0.58
C GLY A 202 4.88 -9.02 -1.36
N LEU A 203 5.11 -7.86 -0.75
CA LEU A 203 5.92 -6.81 -1.36
C LEU A 203 7.40 -7.11 -1.16
N VAL A 204 8.09 -7.42 -2.25
CA VAL A 204 9.51 -7.81 -2.23
C VAL A 204 10.38 -6.66 -2.74
N PRO A 205 11.32 -6.15 -1.95
CA PRO A 205 12.31 -5.20 -2.43
C PRO A 205 13.17 -5.80 -3.54
N GLY A 206 13.63 -4.97 -4.47
CA GLY A 206 14.54 -5.44 -5.53
C GLY A 206 15.93 -5.78 -4.99
N LEU A 207 16.56 -6.77 -5.61
CA LEU A 207 17.91 -7.19 -5.26
C LEU A 207 19.00 -6.15 -5.59
N LEU A 208 18.66 -5.12 -6.38
CA LEU A 208 19.59 -4.09 -6.86
C LEU A 208 19.70 -2.85 -5.96
N ALA A 209 19.26 -2.94 -4.73
CA ALA A 209 19.37 -1.84 -3.76
C ALA A 209 20.82 -1.44 -3.37
N ALA A 210 21.83 -1.92 -4.07
CA ALA A 210 23.23 -1.51 -3.91
C ALA A 210 23.50 -0.04 -4.31
N HIS A 211 22.53 0.64 -4.89
CA HIS A 211 22.63 2.06 -5.26
C HIS A 211 21.70 2.93 -4.41
N VAL A 212 21.72 2.78 -3.08
CA VAL A 212 21.26 3.89 -2.24
C VAL A 212 22.19 5.06 -2.57
N PRO A 213 21.69 6.17 -3.16
CA PRO A 213 22.54 7.28 -3.53
C PRO A 213 23.35 7.71 -2.29
N VAL A 214 24.66 7.76 -2.42
CA VAL A 214 25.54 8.27 -1.34
C VAL A 214 25.36 9.78 -1.31
N GLN A 215 25.09 10.33 -0.15
CA GLN A 215 24.95 11.77 0.01
C GLN A 215 26.24 12.47 -0.43
N PRO A 216 26.21 13.37 -1.42
CA PRO A 216 27.39 14.15 -1.80
C PRO A 216 27.82 15.01 -0.62
N GLY A 217 29.07 14.88 -0.16
CA GLY A 217 29.64 15.71 0.90
C GLY A 217 29.87 14.98 2.24
N HIS A 218 29.32 13.80 2.47
CA HIS A 218 29.75 12.94 3.56
C HIS A 218 30.82 11.98 3.03
N SER A 219 32.06 12.46 3.01
CA SER A 219 33.25 11.72 2.63
C SER A 219 33.58 10.62 3.65
N GLY A 220 32.78 9.56 3.64
CA GLY A 220 33.08 8.30 4.33
C GLY A 220 33.90 7.33 3.47
N TYR A 221 34.52 7.79 2.39
CA TYR A 221 35.51 7.06 1.59
C TYR A 221 36.87 7.74 1.72
N GLY A 222 37.61 7.40 2.76
CA GLY A 222 38.99 7.90 2.90
C GLY A 222 39.48 7.74 4.33
N GLY A 223 39.59 6.52 4.82
CA GLY A 223 40.20 6.24 6.10
C GLY A 223 39.88 4.82 6.54
N ASN A 224 40.88 4.05 6.92
CA ASN A 224 40.79 2.66 7.40
C ASN A 224 40.02 2.57 8.73
N GLY A 225 38.70 2.82 8.71
CA GLY A 225 37.81 2.66 9.85
C GLY A 225 36.39 2.43 9.35
N PHE A 226 35.83 1.26 9.58
CA PHE A 226 34.40 0.98 9.47
C PHE A 226 33.67 1.76 10.57
N ALA A 227 33.46 3.07 10.40
CA ALA A 227 32.48 3.77 11.20
C ALA A 227 31.12 3.18 10.79
N ALA A 228 30.49 2.45 11.70
CA ALA A 228 29.16 1.88 11.48
C ALA A 228 28.22 3.04 11.10
N ARG A 229 27.60 2.93 9.92
CA ARG A 229 26.62 3.95 9.46
C ARG A 229 25.47 3.98 10.46
N LYS A 230 25.09 5.16 10.92
CA LYS A 230 23.91 5.33 11.76
C LYS A 230 22.68 4.71 11.08
N PRO A 231 21.84 3.99 11.82
CA PRO A 231 20.58 3.49 11.28
C PRO A 231 19.71 4.67 10.85
N ARG A 232 18.98 4.49 9.75
CA ARG A 232 18.21 5.57 9.15
C ARG A 232 16.72 5.38 9.41
N VAL A 233 16.04 6.46 9.85
CA VAL A 233 14.58 6.51 9.98
C VAL A 233 14.03 7.42 8.89
N ALA A 234 13.08 6.92 8.09
CA ALA A 234 12.43 7.74 7.09
C ALA A 234 11.22 8.48 7.68
N LEU A 235 11.16 9.80 7.45
CA LEU A 235 10.00 10.62 7.79
C LEU A 235 9.15 10.84 6.54
N VAL A 236 7.89 10.40 6.59
CA VAL A 236 6.91 10.51 5.52
C VAL A 236 5.89 11.59 5.88
N HIS A 237 6.24 12.84 5.57
CA HIS A 237 5.40 14.01 5.88
C HIS A 237 4.37 14.32 4.80
N GLY A 238 4.59 13.84 3.56
CA GLY A 238 3.75 14.11 2.40
C GLY A 238 2.42 13.33 2.44
N THR A 239 1.33 14.02 2.14
CA THR A 239 -0.01 13.46 1.99
C THR A 239 -0.83 14.25 0.99
N SER A 240 -1.78 13.59 0.33
CA SER A 240 -2.67 14.23 -0.66
C SER A 240 -3.72 15.16 -0.07
N ARG A 241 -3.91 15.16 1.25
CA ARG A 241 -4.91 15.95 1.97
C ARG A 241 -4.24 16.84 3.01
N ALA A 242 -4.52 18.16 2.93
CA ALA A 242 -3.96 19.13 3.86
C ALA A 242 -4.34 18.88 5.33
N ASP A 243 -5.56 18.37 5.57
CA ASP A 243 -6.06 18.05 6.91
C ASP A 243 -5.36 16.83 7.58
N LYS A 244 -4.59 16.06 6.81
CA LYS A 244 -3.75 14.97 7.33
C LYS A 244 -2.30 15.38 7.58
N GLN A 245 -1.93 16.60 7.25
CA GLN A 245 -0.57 17.08 7.48
C GLN A 245 -0.29 17.24 8.98
N TRP A 246 0.94 16.98 9.35
CA TRP A 246 1.46 17.24 10.67
C TRP A 246 2.36 18.48 10.63
N PRO A 247 2.39 19.35 11.65
CA PRO A 247 3.11 20.62 11.60
C PRO A 247 4.59 20.46 11.34
N LEU A 248 5.20 21.42 10.63
CA LEU A 248 6.63 21.46 10.37
C LEU A 248 7.44 21.40 11.66
N SER A 249 7.05 22.19 12.68
CA SER A 249 7.70 22.22 13.99
C SER A 249 7.70 20.85 14.69
N SER A 250 6.62 20.10 14.51
CA SER A 250 6.51 18.75 15.08
C SER A 250 7.45 17.75 14.39
N TRP A 251 7.60 17.85 13.07
CA TRP A 251 8.59 17.06 12.33
C TRP A 251 10.03 17.40 12.71
N VAL A 252 10.34 18.69 12.91
CA VAL A 252 11.66 19.15 13.34
C VAL A 252 11.97 18.59 14.74
N GLU A 253 11.05 18.76 15.71
CA GLU A 253 11.24 18.25 17.06
C GLU A 253 11.47 16.73 17.08
N LEU A 254 10.66 15.97 16.31
CA LEU A 254 10.83 14.53 16.20
C LEU A 254 12.18 14.16 15.56
N GLY A 255 12.58 14.85 14.49
CA GLY A 255 13.86 14.64 13.82
C GLY A 255 15.06 14.90 14.72
N GLN A 256 15.00 15.96 15.52
CA GLN A 256 16.04 16.27 16.51
C GLN A 256 16.15 15.16 17.56
N ARG A 257 15.04 14.64 18.07
CA ARG A 257 15.03 13.49 19.00
C ARG A 257 15.65 12.25 18.39
N LEU A 258 15.33 11.95 17.11
CA LEU A 258 15.94 10.84 16.38
C LEU A 258 17.46 11.02 16.25
N ASN A 259 17.95 12.22 15.90
CA ASN A 259 19.38 12.51 15.80
C ASN A 259 20.07 12.33 17.15
N HIS A 260 19.50 12.85 18.24
CA HIS A 260 20.04 12.68 19.61
C HIS A 260 20.09 11.20 20.03
N SER A 261 19.16 10.37 19.54
CA SER A 261 19.11 8.94 19.81
C SER A 261 19.98 8.10 18.85
N GLY A 262 20.81 8.75 18.03
CA GLY A 262 21.79 8.09 17.17
C GLY A 262 21.25 7.63 15.81
N PHE A 263 20.05 8.05 15.40
CA PHE A 263 19.52 7.80 14.06
C PHE A 263 19.85 8.95 13.11
N SER A 264 20.06 8.61 11.83
CA SER A 264 20.02 9.56 10.71
C SER A 264 18.59 9.68 10.18
N VAL A 265 18.17 10.86 9.79
CA VAL A 265 16.82 11.13 9.26
C VAL A 265 16.84 11.12 7.73
N ALA A 266 15.88 10.45 7.11
CA ALA A 266 15.64 10.51 5.67
C ALA A 266 14.27 11.14 5.37
N LEU A 267 14.19 11.94 4.32
CA LEU A 267 12.99 12.68 3.96
C LEU A 267 12.61 12.40 2.51
N ALA A 268 11.45 11.78 2.31
CA ALA A 268 10.91 11.47 0.99
C ALA A 268 10.01 12.60 0.49
N HIS A 269 9.99 12.81 -0.83
CA HIS A 269 9.08 13.74 -1.48
C HIS A 269 8.66 13.24 -2.86
N GLY A 270 7.46 13.60 -3.31
CA GLY A 270 6.94 13.31 -4.65
C GLY A 270 6.59 14.55 -5.46
N THR A 271 6.53 15.72 -4.81
CA THR A 271 6.18 17.00 -5.44
C THR A 271 7.18 18.10 -5.06
N PRO A 272 7.29 19.18 -5.85
CA PRO A 272 8.14 20.34 -5.48
C PRO A 272 7.79 20.95 -4.13
N ALA A 273 6.50 21.00 -3.77
CA ALA A 273 6.06 21.52 -2.47
C ALA A 273 6.51 20.60 -1.31
N GLU A 274 6.38 19.28 -1.47
CA GLU A 274 6.89 18.33 -0.50
C GLU A 274 8.42 18.40 -0.37
N LYS A 275 9.14 18.60 -1.50
CA LYS A 275 10.57 18.80 -1.49
C LYS A 275 10.98 20.00 -0.65
N ALA A 276 10.32 21.14 -0.84
CA ALA A 276 10.57 22.34 -0.04
C ALA A 276 10.33 22.09 1.46
N THR A 277 9.29 21.36 1.81
CA THR A 277 9.03 20.95 3.20
C THR A 277 10.14 20.03 3.73
N SER A 278 10.58 19.03 2.93
CA SER A 278 11.69 18.14 3.28
C SER A 278 12.98 18.93 3.53
N GLU A 279 13.29 19.90 2.67
CA GLU A 279 14.47 20.76 2.80
C GLU A 279 14.39 21.66 4.05
N ALA A 280 13.19 22.19 4.35
CA ALA A 280 12.97 22.99 5.56
C ALA A 280 13.12 22.16 6.84
N ILE A 281 12.65 20.91 6.86
CA ILE A 281 12.87 19.99 8.00
C ILE A 281 14.38 19.69 8.12
N ALA A 282 15.03 19.33 7.03
CA ALA A 282 16.44 18.93 7.02
C ALA A 282 17.38 20.06 7.49
N ALA A 283 17.04 21.32 7.20
CA ALA A 283 17.83 22.48 7.60
C ALA A 283 17.93 22.68 9.12
N GLU A 284 16.98 22.12 9.88
CA GLU A 284 16.92 22.23 11.35
C GLU A 284 17.46 20.96 12.05
N LEU A 285 18.03 20.01 11.32
CA LEU A 285 18.51 18.73 11.84
C LEU A 285 20.01 18.56 11.61
N ASP A 286 20.70 17.97 12.59
CA ASP A 286 22.16 17.72 12.53
C ASP A 286 22.52 16.64 11.50
N ASP A 287 21.66 15.64 11.29
CA ASP A 287 21.91 14.50 10.40
C ASP A 287 20.63 14.11 9.66
N ALA A 288 20.39 14.80 8.56
CA ALA A 288 19.23 14.58 7.72
C ALA A 288 19.60 14.54 6.24
N TRP A 289 18.87 13.72 5.49
CA TRP A 289 19.04 13.61 4.05
C TRP A 289 17.71 13.65 3.30
N VAL A 290 17.55 14.66 2.45
CA VAL A 290 16.42 14.71 1.52
C VAL A 290 16.74 13.80 0.34
N TRP A 291 15.94 12.76 0.14
CA TRP A 291 16.13 11.84 -0.97
C TRP A 291 15.96 12.54 -2.31
N PRO A 292 16.72 12.16 -3.33
CA PRO A 292 16.47 12.65 -4.67
C PRO A 292 15.09 12.18 -5.16
N SER A 293 14.52 12.89 -6.14
CA SER A 293 13.31 12.39 -6.82
C SER A 293 13.62 11.07 -7.52
N MET A 294 12.83 10.05 -7.23
CA MET A 294 13.05 8.70 -7.76
C MET A 294 11.71 8.02 -8.08
N GLY A 295 11.76 6.97 -8.89
CA GLY A 295 10.61 6.12 -9.16
C GLY A 295 10.13 5.39 -7.92
N LEU A 296 8.90 4.93 -7.95
CA LEU A 296 8.27 4.27 -6.80
C LEU A 296 8.95 2.93 -6.44
N ASP A 297 9.51 2.24 -7.41
CA ASP A 297 10.34 1.05 -7.22
C ASP A 297 11.63 1.34 -6.46
N ALA A 298 12.41 2.33 -6.91
CA ALA A 298 13.63 2.76 -6.25
C ALA A 298 13.35 3.31 -4.83
N LEU A 299 12.24 4.04 -4.67
CA LEU A 299 11.80 4.54 -3.37
C LEU A 299 11.47 3.39 -2.41
N THR A 300 10.75 2.38 -2.88
CA THR A 300 10.42 1.18 -2.11
C THR A 300 11.68 0.44 -1.67
N ASP A 301 12.63 0.25 -2.61
CA ASP A 301 13.91 -0.40 -2.34
C ASP A 301 14.75 0.41 -1.32
N THR A 302 14.79 1.74 -1.46
CA THR A 302 15.49 2.63 -0.53
C THR A 302 14.86 2.60 0.86
N MET A 303 13.53 2.62 0.94
CA MET A 303 12.78 2.55 2.19
C MET A 303 13.00 1.21 2.91
N ALA A 304 13.10 0.11 2.18
CA ALA A 304 13.35 -1.22 2.76
C ALA A 304 14.67 -1.33 3.53
N HIS A 305 15.62 -0.39 3.31
CA HIS A 305 16.90 -0.32 4.03
C HIS A 305 16.88 0.63 5.23
N CYS A 306 15.73 1.22 5.56
CA CYS A 306 15.58 2.04 6.75
C CYS A 306 15.40 1.17 7.99
N ALA A 307 15.89 1.65 9.14
CA ALA A 307 15.62 1.04 10.43
C ALA A 307 14.15 1.13 10.83
N GLY A 308 13.42 2.07 10.23
CA GLY A 308 11.98 2.20 10.35
C GLY A 308 11.47 3.47 9.68
N VAL A 309 10.17 3.68 9.79
CA VAL A 309 9.45 4.78 9.14
C VAL A 309 8.48 5.42 10.13
N ILE A 310 8.44 6.75 10.16
CA ILE A 310 7.40 7.50 10.87
C ILE A 310 6.68 8.36 9.84
N GLY A 311 5.36 8.26 9.72
CA GLY A 311 4.65 8.97 8.67
C GLY A 311 3.18 9.23 8.96
N VAL A 312 2.63 10.23 8.28
CA VAL A 312 1.19 10.48 8.25
C VAL A 312 0.45 9.42 7.44
N ASP A 313 -0.89 9.37 7.55
CA ASP A 313 -1.74 8.49 6.73
C ASP A 313 -1.58 8.83 5.24
N SER A 314 -0.71 8.10 4.56
CA SER A 314 -0.32 8.31 3.16
C SER A 314 0.09 7.02 2.47
N GLY A 315 0.19 7.05 1.14
CA GLY A 315 0.58 5.89 0.35
C GLY A 315 1.96 5.33 0.71
N LEU A 316 2.93 6.18 1.06
CA LEU A 316 4.28 5.75 1.45
C LEU A 316 4.29 5.07 2.82
N SER A 317 3.46 5.53 3.77
CA SER A 317 3.28 4.86 5.06
C SER A 317 2.74 3.44 4.87
N HIS A 318 1.81 3.25 3.94
CA HIS A 318 1.30 1.91 3.63
C HIS A 318 2.36 1.01 2.97
N ILE A 319 3.31 1.58 2.19
CA ILE A 319 4.46 0.83 1.69
C ILE A 319 5.35 0.36 2.85
N ALA A 320 5.60 1.21 3.85
CA ALA A 320 6.36 0.83 5.04
C ALA A 320 5.69 -0.35 5.78
N VAL A 321 4.36 -0.30 5.91
CA VAL A 321 3.57 -1.41 6.47
C VAL A 321 3.76 -2.68 5.66
N ALA A 322 3.64 -2.58 4.33
CA ALA A 322 3.75 -3.73 3.44
C ALA A 322 5.15 -4.35 3.40
N LEU A 323 6.19 -3.57 3.65
CA LEU A 323 7.58 -4.01 3.79
C LEU A 323 7.87 -4.64 5.16
N GLY A 324 6.93 -4.60 6.12
CA GLY A 324 7.14 -5.10 7.48
C GLY A 324 8.14 -4.29 8.29
N LEU A 325 8.34 -3.02 7.96
CA LEU A 325 9.27 -2.15 8.70
C LEU A 325 8.68 -1.72 10.04
N PRO A 326 9.52 -1.45 11.07
CA PRO A 326 9.11 -0.70 12.23
C PRO A 326 8.46 0.61 11.80
N HIS A 327 7.19 0.83 12.20
CA HIS A 327 6.41 1.94 11.67
C HIS A 327 5.48 2.58 12.69
N VAL A 328 5.54 3.92 12.79
CA VAL A 328 4.55 4.73 13.50
C VAL A 328 3.74 5.52 12.48
N GLN A 329 2.43 5.28 12.45
CA GLN A 329 1.51 5.97 11.55
C GLN A 329 0.69 7.01 12.31
N ILE A 330 0.78 8.27 11.87
CA ILE A 330 0.18 9.44 12.52
C ILE A 330 -1.19 9.72 11.92
N TYR A 331 -2.20 9.89 12.78
CA TYR A 331 -3.57 10.22 12.42
C TYR A 331 -4.08 11.45 13.14
N ASN A 332 -4.64 12.41 12.38
CA ASN A 332 -5.33 13.59 12.89
C ASN A 332 -6.84 13.32 13.12
N PHE A 333 -7.33 12.17 12.65
CA PHE A 333 -8.73 11.74 12.75
C PHE A 333 -8.80 10.29 13.25
N ASP A 334 -9.90 9.90 13.85
CA ASP A 334 -10.13 8.50 14.27
C ASP A 334 -10.44 7.62 13.03
N THR A 335 -9.42 7.42 12.21
CA THR A 335 -9.50 6.61 10.98
C THR A 335 -8.45 5.50 10.92
N ALA A 336 -7.68 5.31 11.99
CA ALA A 336 -6.68 4.25 12.08
C ALA A 336 -7.31 2.84 11.94
N TRP A 337 -8.52 2.65 12.44
CA TRP A 337 -9.27 1.40 12.28
C TRP A 337 -9.46 0.99 10.82
N ARG A 338 -9.49 1.97 9.90
CA ARG A 338 -9.78 1.77 8.48
C ARG A 338 -8.52 1.50 7.64
N THR A 339 -7.43 2.18 7.94
CA THR A 339 -6.22 2.20 7.09
C THR A 339 -4.92 2.03 7.87
N GLY A 340 -4.98 1.93 9.18
CA GLY A 340 -3.80 1.72 10.02
C GLY A 340 -3.18 0.33 9.85
N PRO A 341 -1.98 0.12 10.37
CA PRO A 341 -1.40 -1.21 10.43
C PRO A 341 -2.34 -2.21 11.11
N LEU A 342 -2.53 -3.37 10.51
CA LEU A 342 -3.23 -4.49 11.11
C LEU A 342 -2.29 -5.28 12.02
N ALA A 343 -2.85 -5.95 13.03
CA ALA A 343 -2.09 -6.87 13.87
C ALA A 343 -1.32 -7.87 13.02
N THR A 344 -0.05 -7.99 13.29
CA THR A 344 0.78 -9.09 12.79
C THR A 344 0.46 -10.36 13.58
N ASP A 345 0.83 -11.51 13.03
CA ASP A 345 0.63 -12.80 13.69
C ASP A 345 1.33 -12.80 15.07
N PRO A 346 0.61 -12.97 16.18
CA PRO A 346 1.22 -13.08 17.50
C PRO A 346 2.11 -14.32 17.64
N ALA A 347 1.98 -15.31 16.73
CA ALA A 347 2.87 -16.47 16.66
C ALA A 347 4.12 -16.21 15.80
N ALA A 348 4.24 -15.05 15.13
CA ALA A 348 5.47 -14.68 14.45
C ALA A 348 6.53 -14.33 15.49
N ASP A 349 7.73 -14.90 15.36
CA ASP A 349 8.88 -14.68 16.26
C ASP A 349 9.38 -13.22 16.33
N LYS A 350 8.70 -12.28 15.70
CA LYS A 350 9.03 -10.85 15.73
C LYS A 350 7.89 -10.07 16.38
N ALA A 351 8.26 -9.30 17.40
CA ALA A 351 7.37 -8.35 18.06
C ALA A 351 6.65 -7.44 17.03
N VAL A 352 5.44 -7.02 17.37
CA VAL A 352 4.68 -6.07 16.53
C VAL A 352 5.49 -4.80 16.35
N GLN A 353 5.84 -4.52 15.11
CA GLN A 353 6.72 -3.43 14.74
C GLN A 353 5.95 -2.22 14.18
N GLN A 354 4.61 -2.20 14.30
CA GLN A 354 3.78 -1.20 13.61
C GLN A 354 2.62 -0.74 14.49
N VAL A 355 2.52 0.57 14.71
CA VAL A 355 1.51 1.17 15.58
C VAL A 355 0.89 2.42 14.94
N SER A 356 -0.34 2.74 15.34
CA SER A 356 -1.01 4.00 14.99
C SER A 356 -1.08 4.90 16.20
N VAL A 357 -0.81 6.20 16.01
CA VAL A 357 -1.00 7.24 17.02
C VAL A 357 -2.06 8.22 16.53
N PHE A 358 -3.10 8.39 17.31
CA PHE A 358 -4.22 9.28 17.00
C PHE A 358 -4.44 10.31 18.11
N ALA A 359 -4.68 11.55 17.73
CA ALA A 359 -5.23 12.59 18.58
C ALA A 359 -5.87 13.71 17.74
N THR A 360 -6.79 14.47 18.34
CA THR A 360 -7.46 15.61 17.73
C THR A 360 -7.02 16.90 18.43
N PRO A 361 -6.55 17.92 17.70
CA PRO A 361 -6.48 18.03 16.24
C PRO A 361 -5.33 17.19 15.63
N GLN A 362 -4.32 16.80 16.40
CA GLN A 362 -3.17 16.00 15.96
C GLN A 362 -2.39 15.46 17.16
N PRO A 363 -1.67 14.34 17.02
CA PRO A 363 -0.78 13.84 18.06
C PRO A 363 0.37 14.81 18.37
N SER A 364 0.79 14.86 19.63
CA SER A 364 1.99 15.61 20.00
C SER A 364 3.28 14.88 19.56
N PRO A 365 4.40 15.58 19.34
CA PRO A 365 5.70 14.97 19.07
C PRO A 365 6.11 13.97 20.15
N GLN A 366 5.78 14.27 21.41
CA GLN A 366 6.04 13.36 22.54
C GLN A 366 5.28 12.04 22.42
N ALA A 367 4.01 12.06 22.03
CA ALA A 367 3.21 10.84 21.86
C ALA A 367 3.74 9.98 20.71
N VAL A 368 4.15 10.62 19.58
CA VAL A 368 4.75 9.92 18.44
C VAL A 368 6.11 9.33 18.81
N TRP A 369 6.90 10.06 19.60
CA TRP A 369 8.19 9.57 20.09
C TRP A 369 8.02 8.36 21.01
N GLN A 370 7.10 8.41 21.97
CA GLN A 370 6.81 7.27 22.86
C GLN A 370 6.34 6.03 22.07
N ALA A 371 5.53 6.24 21.05
CA ALA A 371 5.12 5.15 20.16
C ALA A 371 6.34 4.56 19.41
N TRP A 372 7.28 5.40 18.93
CA TRP A 372 8.50 4.93 18.31
C TRP A 372 9.39 4.14 19.28
N GLU A 373 9.57 4.62 20.50
CA GLU A 373 10.36 3.91 21.52
C GLU A 373 9.75 2.56 21.93
N SER A 374 8.42 2.43 21.80
CA SER A 374 7.74 1.16 22.10
C SER A 374 7.94 0.08 21.04
N LEU A 375 8.46 0.45 19.85
CA LEU A 375 8.78 -0.51 18.80
C LEU A 375 10.12 -1.19 19.12
N ASP A 376 10.18 -2.49 18.87
CA ASP A 376 11.44 -3.24 18.96
C ASP A 376 12.28 -2.91 17.71
N THR A 377 12.83 -1.69 17.69
CA THR A 377 13.75 -1.28 16.63
C THR A 377 15.10 -1.95 16.85
N PRO A 378 15.80 -2.41 15.79
CA PRO A 378 17.16 -2.89 15.95
C PRO A 378 18.02 -1.77 16.53
N VAL A 379 18.17 -1.77 17.84
CA VAL A 379 19.09 -0.91 18.55
C VAL A 379 20.47 -1.30 18.06
N LEU A 380 21.26 -0.31 17.69
CA LEU A 380 22.70 -0.46 17.50
C LEU A 380 23.22 -1.39 18.59
N CYS A 381 23.79 -2.53 18.20
CA CYS A 381 24.55 -3.34 19.13
C CYS A 381 25.50 -2.40 19.85
N ARG A 382 25.23 -2.18 21.12
CA ARG A 382 26.07 -1.39 22.02
C ARG A 382 27.42 -2.03 22.19
#